data_72e872c63756a69c18f464ad6c5847ac
#
_entry.id   72e872c63756a69c18f464ad6c5847ac
#
_cell.length_a   1.000
_cell.length_b   1.000
_cell.length_c   1.000
_cell.angle_alpha   90.00
_cell.angle_beta   90.00
_cell.angle_gamma   90.00
#
_symmetry.space_group_name_H-M   'P 1'
#
loop_
_entity.id
_entity.type
_entity.pdbx_description
1 polymer ?
#
loop_
_entity_poly.entity_id
_entity_poly.type
_entity_poly.pdbx_seq_one_letter_code
_entity_poly.pdbx_strand_id
1 'polypeptide(L)'
;MEHNKSFENIDWSGKGFTHKEFETCTFKNCNFSDCKLLYSRFTDCDFIQCNFSLAKLNGSTLVNAAFKDCKLMGVVFSECTDAFFSVGFSNCMMDYSSFANKKLPKTSFYKCSLKSSDFSASTLTNSVFADCNLDDAVFQQSVLTNVDFETSSNYVIDPNQNKVKGAIF
;
A
#
# COMPACT_ATOMS: atom_id res chain seq x y z
N MET A 1 20.63 8.01 8.79
CA MET A 1 20.37 7.07 7.69
C MET A 1 20.80 5.67 8.11
N GLU A 2 19.90 4.72 7.96
CA GLU A 2 20.19 3.29 8.16
C GLU A 2 20.29 2.62 6.79
N HIS A 3 21.38 1.91 6.54
CA HIS A 3 21.63 1.28 5.24
C HIS A 3 21.98 -0.19 5.40
N ASN A 4 21.35 -1.04 4.58
CA ASN A 4 21.60 -2.47 4.50
C ASN A 4 21.52 -3.18 5.87
N LYS A 5 20.47 -2.88 6.64
CA LYS A 5 20.25 -3.44 7.98
C LYS A 5 19.00 -4.33 8.03
N SER A 6 19.04 -5.29 8.95
CA SER A 6 17.88 -6.11 9.32
C SER A 6 17.43 -5.76 10.73
N PHE A 7 16.13 -5.54 10.87
CA PHE A 7 15.45 -5.28 12.13
C PHE A 7 14.45 -6.41 12.38
N GLU A 8 14.58 -7.10 13.49
CA GLU A 8 13.72 -8.25 13.79
C GLU A 8 13.10 -8.16 15.17
N ASN A 9 11.84 -8.54 15.28
CA ASN A 9 11.09 -8.67 16.54
C ASN A 9 11.08 -7.38 17.39
N ILE A 10 11.02 -6.22 16.75
CA ILE A 10 11.06 -4.94 17.46
C ILE A 10 9.64 -4.38 17.60
N ASP A 11 9.31 -3.94 18.82
CA ASP A 11 8.06 -3.24 19.10
C ASP A 11 8.28 -1.71 19.10
N TRP A 12 7.76 -1.06 18.06
CA TRP A 12 7.71 0.39 17.92
C TRP A 12 6.28 0.94 18.01
N SER A 13 5.32 0.13 18.48
CA SER A 13 3.92 0.56 18.57
C SER A 13 3.74 1.85 19.35
N GLY A 14 2.92 2.75 18.82
CA GLY A 14 2.64 4.05 19.43
C GLY A 14 3.82 5.03 19.47
N LYS A 15 5.00 4.65 19.01
CA LYS A 15 6.19 5.52 19.01
C LYS A 15 6.18 6.49 17.84
N GLY A 16 6.96 7.55 17.94
CA GLY A 16 7.18 8.53 16.88
C GLY A 16 8.58 8.45 16.30
N PHE A 17 8.66 8.32 14.98
CA PHE A 17 9.88 8.48 14.21
C PHE A 17 9.64 9.57 13.17
N THR A 18 10.44 10.60 13.21
CA THR A 18 10.34 11.71 12.27
C THR A 18 11.65 11.86 11.53
N HIS A 19 11.59 12.05 10.21
CA HIS A 19 12.76 12.25 9.35
C HIS A 19 13.80 11.11 9.45
N LYS A 20 13.34 9.87 9.59
CA LYS A 20 14.21 8.69 9.52
C LYS A 20 14.40 8.25 8.08
N GLU A 21 15.57 7.79 7.76
CA GLU A 21 15.90 7.27 6.42
C GLU A 21 16.42 5.84 6.53
N PHE A 22 15.79 4.96 5.76
CA PHE A 22 16.15 3.55 5.65
C PHE A 22 16.33 3.22 4.16
N GLU A 23 17.47 2.63 3.84
CA GLU A 23 17.78 2.19 2.48
C GLU A 23 18.25 0.75 2.49
N THR A 24 17.68 -0.07 1.62
CA THR A 24 18.00 -1.50 1.49
C THR A 24 17.87 -2.24 2.84
N CYS A 25 16.86 -1.88 3.63
CA CYS A 25 16.64 -2.46 4.95
C CYS A 25 15.52 -3.49 4.93
N THR A 26 15.65 -4.52 5.77
CA THR A 26 14.61 -5.52 6.00
C THR A 26 14.05 -5.39 7.41
N PHE A 27 12.72 -5.35 7.51
CA PHE A 27 12.00 -5.35 8.78
C PHE A 27 11.19 -6.65 8.88
N LYS A 28 11.46 -7.47 9.88
CA LYS A 28 10.80 -8.76 10.06
C LYS A 28 10.16 -8.86 11.43
N ASN A 29 8.87 -9.22 11.43
CA ASN A 29 8.09 -9.38 12.65
C ASN A 29 8.17 -8.14 13.58
N CYS A 30 8.14 -6.94 12.98
CA CYS A 30 8.17 -5.67 13.72
C CYS A 30 6.76 -5.11 13.88
N ASN A 31 6.50 -4.47 15.02
CA ASN A 31 5.23 -3.84 15.32
C ASN A 31 5.34 -2.31 15.18
N PHE A 32 4.67 -1.76 14.16
CA PHE A 32 4.54 -0.32 13.89
C PHE A 32 3.11 0.18 14.12
N SER A 33 2.25 -0.58 14.81
CA SER A 33 0.87 -0.16 15.01
C SER A 33 0.80 1.19 15.74
N ASP A 34 -0.06 2.08 15.26
CA ASP A 34 -0.19 3.47 15.74
C ASP A 34 1.14 4.28 15.73
N CYS A 35 2.18 3.78 15.09
CA CYS A 35 3.46 4.48 14.99
C CYS A 35 3.34 5.72 14.11
N LYS A 36 4.01 6.81 14.49
CA LYS A 36 4.09 8.04 13.70
C LYS A 36 5.40 8.06 12.93
N LEU A 37 5.37 7.59 11.68
CA LEU A 37 6.52 7.55 10.76
C LEU A 37 6.49 8.78 9.84
N LEU A 38 6.51 9.99 10.43
CA LEU A 38 6.29 11.22 9.69
C LEU A 38 7.54 11.66 8.94
N TYR A 39 7.36 12.07 7.66
CA TYR A 39 8.45 12.59 6.81
C TYR A 39 9.67 11.66 6.74
N SER A 40 9.45 10.38 6.90
CA SER A 40 10.51 9.36 6.86
C SER A 40 10.63 8.78 5.45
N ARG A 41 11.80 8.26 5.11
CA ARG A 41 12.07 7.67 3.79
C ARG A 41 12.41 6.20 3.93
N PHE A 42 11.76 5.39 3.10
CA PHE A 42 12.04 3.96 2.95
C PHE A 42 12.31 3.68 1.47
N THR A 43 13.55 3.37 1.13
CA THR A 43 13.98 3.06 -0.24
C THR A 43 14.48 1.63 -0.30
N ASP A 44 13.96 0.84 -1.24
CA ASP A 44 14.34 -0.57 -1.41
C ASP A 44 14.22 -1.38 -0.10
N CYS A 45 13.13 -1.15 0.65
CA CYS A 45 12.91 -1.80 1.94
C CYS A 45 11.88 -2.91 1.84
N ASP A 46 12.14 -4.01 2.56
CA ASP A 46 11.23 -5.14 2.70
C ASP A 46 10.63 -5.18 4.10
N PHE A 47 9.30 -5.29 4.16
CA PHE A 47 8.54 -5.46 5.40
C PHE A 47 7.88 -6.83 5.38
N ILE A 48 8.28 -7.72 6.28
CA ILE A 48 7.83 -9.11 6.35
C ILE A 48 7.19 -9.36 7.71
N GLN A 49 5.94 -9.83 7.71
CA GLN A 49 5.19 -10.12 8.94
C GLN A 49 5.13 -8.93 9.93
N CYS A 50 5.07 -7.71 9.40
CA CYS A 50 5.00 -6.50 10.21
C CYS A 50 3.55 -6.04 10.41
N ASN A 51 3.29 -5.36 11.52
CA ASN A 51 2.01 -4.74 11.81
C ASN A 51 2.12 -3.22 11.71
N PHE A 52 1.45 -2.63 10.71
CA PHE A 52 1.34 -1.19 10.49
C PHE A 52 -0.08 -0.66 10.75
N SER A 53 -0.95 -1.43 11.38
CA SER A 53 -2.34 -1.00 11.60
C SER A 53 -2.38 0.38 12.22
N LEU A 54 -3.10 1.31 11.57
CA LEU A 54 -3.26 2.72 11.96
C LEU A 54 -1.96 3.54 12.03
N ALA A 55 -0.85 3.03 11.46
CA ALA A 55 0.39 3.81 11.38
C ALA A 55 0.19 5.07 10.54
N LYS A 56 0.83 6.16 10.95
CA LYS A 56 0.79 7.46 10.27
C LYS A 56 2.03 7.63 9.40
N LEU A 57 1.81 7.77 8.10
CA LEU A 57 2.87 7.90 7.08
C LEU A 57 2.88 9.30 6.41
N ASN A 58 2.32 10.30 7.07
CA ASN A 58 2.20 11.65 6.50
C ASN A 58 3.55 12.21 6.05
N GLY A 59 3.62 12.62 4.79
CA GLY A 59 4.83 13.17 4.18
C GLY A 59 5.97 12.18 4.00
N SER A 60 5.76 10.89 4.31
CA SER A 60 6.80 9.88 4.14
C SER A 60 6.93 9.45 2.68
N THR A 61 8.11 9.02 2.31
CA THR A 61 8.46 8.56 0.96
C THR A 61 8.66 7.05 0.97
N LEU A 62 7.92 6.34 0.11
CA LEU A 62 8.05 4.91 -0.12
C LEU A 62 8.52 4.69 -1.55
N VAL A 63 9.74 4.22 -1.73
CA VAL A 63 10.32 3.91 -3.03
C VAL A 63 10.69 2.44 -3.07
N ASN A 64 10.07 1.68 -3.96
CA ASN A 64 10.28 0.26 -4.09
C ASN A 64 10.16 -0.48 -2.74
N ALA A 65 9.10 -0.15 -1.98
CA ALA A 65 8.82 -0.77 -0.69
C ALA A 65 7.91 -1.98 -0.86
N ALA A 66 8.34 -3.15 -0.40
CA ALA A 66 7.58 -4.39 -0.49
C ALA A 66 7.03 -4.80 0.89
N PHE A 67 5.74 -5.13 0.92
CA PHE A 67 5.05 -5.60 2.12
C PHE A 67 4.58 -7.03 1.89
N LYS A 68 5.04 -7.96 2.73
CA LYS A 68 4.67 -9.37 2.69
C LYS A 68 4.15 -9.84 4.04
N ASP A 69 3.02 -10.52 4.03
CA ASP A 69 2.39 -11.06 5.24
C ASP A 69 2.16 -9.99 6.33
N CYS A 70 1.84 -8.75 5.92
CA CYS A 70 1.71 -7.60 6.81
C CYS A 70 0.25 -7.26 7.12
N LYS A 71 0.04 -6.60 8.27
CA LYS A 71 -1.21 -5.94 8.63
C LYS A 71 -1.07 -4.44 8.36
N LEU A 72 -1.91 -3.89 7.50
CA LEU A 72 -1.88 -2.50 7.04
C LEU A 72 -3.27 -1.85 7.17
N MET A 73 -4.08 -2.31 8.13
CA MET A 73 -5.46 -1.85 8.30
C MET A 73 -5.50 -0.36 8.63
N GLY A 74 -6.32 0.38 7.89
CA GLY A 74 -6.52 1.82 8.10
C GLY A 74 -5.31 2.69 7.79
N VAL A 75 -4.29 2.19 7.10
CA VAL A 75 -3.14 3.00 6.68
C VAL A 75 -3.54 3.92 5.53
N VAL A 76 -3.24 5.21 5.66
CA VAL A 76 -3.57 6.24 4.67
C VAL A 76 -2.34 6.51 3.79
N PHE A 77 -2.15 5.70 2.75
CA PHE A 77 -1.04 5.86 1.81
C PHE A 77 -1.17 7.13 0.96
N SER A 78 -2.37 7.66 0.81
CA SER A 78 -2.62 8.93 0.11
C SER A 78 -1.88 10.12 0.73
N GLU A 79 -1.48 10.03 1.99
CA GLU A 79 -0.70 11.05 2.69
C GLU A 79 0.81 10.93 2.51
N CYS A 80 1.30 9.84 1.90
CA CYS A 80 2.70 9.71 1.50
C CYS A 80 3.03 10.68 0.35
N THR A 81 4.29 11.05 0.20
CA THR A 81 4.73 11.86 -0.95
C THR A 81 4.51 11.13 -2.26
N ASP A 82 4.27 11.87 -3.34
CA ASP A 82 4.12 11.29 -4.69
C ASP A 82 5.47 11.03 -5.38
N ALA A 83 6.54 11.61 -4.87
CA ALA A 83 7.87 11.49 -5.46
C ALA A 83 8.35 10.04 -5.45
N PHE A 84 8.38 9.42 -6.63
CA PHE A 84 8.83 8.04 -6.85
C PHE A 84 8.04 6.98 -6.05
N PHE A 85 6.82 7.31 -5.60
CA PHE A 85 6.00 6.40 -4.82
C PHE A 85 5.83 5.07 -5.56
N SER A 86 6.37 4.01 -4.99
CA SER A 86 6.28 2.66 -5.55
C SER A 86 6.24 1.62 -4.42
N VAL A 87 5.24 0.77 -4.48
CA VAL A 87 4.93 -0.21 -3.45
C VAL A 87 4.45 -1.52 -4.07
N GLY A 88 4.59 -2.61 -3.33
CA GLY A 88 4.01 -3.90 -3.69
C GLY A 88 3.51 -4.63 -2.45
N PHE A 89 2.44 -5.40 -2.60
CA PHE A 89 1.77 -6.07 -1.48
C PHE A 89 1.51 -7.53 -1.79
N SER A 90 1.87 -8.40 -0.87
CA SER A 90 1.65 -9.84 -0.96
C SER A 90 1.13 -10.38 0.36
N ASN A 91 -0.03 -11.04 0.32
CA ASN A 91 -0.68 -11.63 1.48
C ASN A 91 -0.86 -10.64 2.66
N CYS A 92 -1.35 -9.44 2.35
CA CYS A 92 -1.53 -8.37 3.33
C CYS A 92 -3.01 -8.15 3.69
N MET A 93 -3.27 -7.80 4.95
CA MET A 93 -4.56 -7.33 5.43
C MET A 93 -4.56 -5.80 5.36
N MET A 94 -5.31 -5.22 4.40
CA MET A 94 -5.27 -3.80 4.07
C MET A 94 -6.65 -3.15 4.15
N ASP A 95 -7.58 -3.75 4.87
CA ASP A 95 -8.94 -3.25 5.00
C ASP A 95 -8.94 -1.81 5.51
N TYR A 96 -9.82 -0.96 4.97
CA TYR A 96 -9.92 0.47 5.30
C TYR A 96 -8.69 1.31 4.97
N SER A 97 -7.76 0.82 4.15
CA SER A 97 -6.62 1.62 3.69
C SER A 97 -7.06 2.65 2.62
N SER A 98 -6.27 3.70 2.43
CA SER A 98 -6.56 4.70 1.39
C SER A 98 -5.37 4.92 0.46
N PHE A 99 -5.67 4.85 -0.84
CA PHE A 99 -4.80 5.19 -1.94
C PHE A 99 -5.40 6.31 -2.80
N ALA A 100 -6.35 7.07 -2.24
CA ALA A 100 -7.04 8.13 -2.96
C ALA A 100 -6.05 9.14 -3.57
N ASN A 101 -6.27 9.53 -4.83
CA ASN A 101 -5.41 10.43 -5.60
C ASN A 101 -3.98 9.91 -5.87
N LYS A 102 -3.65 8.65 -5.54
CA LYS A 102 -2.30 8.10 -5.74
C LYS A 102 -2.06 7.65 -7.18
N LYS A 103 -0.81 7.82 -7.61
CA LYS A 103 -0.30 7.21 -8.84
C LYS A 103 0.35 5.89 -8.50
N LEU A 104 -0.26 4.81 -8.96
CA LEU A 104 0.10 3.42 -8.66
C LEU A 104 0.28 2.61 -9.96
N PRO A 105 1.01 3.10 -10.96
CA PRO A 105 1.17 2.34 -12.20
C PRO A 105 1.96 1.07 -11.93
N LYS A 106 1.57 -0.05 -12.55
CA LYS A 106 2.25 -1.34 -12.47
C LYS A 106 2.41 -1.86 -11.03
N THR A 107 1.49 -1.49 -10.15
CA THR A 107 1.50 -1.95 -8.75
C THR A 107 0.85 -3.33 -8.65
N SER A 108 1.46 -4.22 -7.87
CA SER A 108 0.95 -5.56 -7.60
C SER A 108 0.31 -5.63 -6.23
N PHE A 109 -0.94 -6.10 -6.21
CA PHE A 109 -1.68 -6.53 -5.02
C PHE A 109 -1.96 -8.03 -5.19
N TYR A 110 -1.31 -8.87 -4.40
CA TYR A 110 -1.44 -10.32 -4.49
C TYR A 110 -1.94 -10.91 -3.17
N LYS A 111 -3.06 -11.62 -3.21
CA LYS A 111 -3.71 -12.25 -2.04
C LYS A 111 -3.95 -11.26 -0.89
N CYS A 112 -4.43 -10.05 -1.22
CA CYS A 112 -4.69 -9.02 -0.22
C CYS A 112 -6.19 -8.93 0.12
N SER A 113 -6.49 -8.66 1.39
CA SER A 113 -7.79 -8.16 1.79
C SER A 113 -7.78 -6.64 1.69
N LEU A 114 -8.67 -6.08 0.87
CA LEU A 114 -8.79 -4.65 0.57
C LEU A 114 -10.22 -4.15 0.80
N LYS A 115 -10.90 -4.74 1.78
CA LYS A 115 -12.30 -4.40 2.08
C LYS A 115 -12.40 -2.94 2.50
N SER A 116 -13.39 -2.25 1.94
CA SER A 116 -13.63 -0.82 2.22
C SER A 116 -12.40 0.08 2.00
N SER A 117 -11.47 -0.34 1.14
CA SER A 117 -10.30 0.48 0.78
C SER A 117 -10.68 1.53 -0.26
N ASP A 118 -10.06 2.71 -0.18
CA ASP A 118 -10.36 3.83 -1.05
C ASP A 118 -9.28 4.01 -2.14
N PHE A 119 -9.68 3.78 -3.39
CA PHE A 119 -8.87 4.02 -4.59
C PHE A 119 -9.40 5.19 -5.44
N SER A 120 -10.26 6.05 -4.88
CA SER A 120 -10.86 7.17 -5.61
C SER A 120 -9.81 8.08 -6.24
N ALA A 121 -10.02 8.49 -7.48
CA ALA A 121 -9.14 9.36 -8.26
C ALA A 121 -7.68 8.84 -8.39
N SER A 122 -7.45 7.56 -8.13
CA SER A 122 -6.12 6.94 -8.28
C SER A 122 -5.83 6.58 -9.74
N THR A 123 -4.54 6.50 -10.08
CA THR A 123 -4.07 6.01 -11.39
C THR A 123 -3.42 4.65 -11.21
N LEU A 124 -4.09 3.59 -11.66
CA LEU A 124 -3.69 2.19 -11.49
C LEU A 124 -3.28 1.52 -12.81
N THR A 125 -2.89 2.29 -13.80
CA THR A 125 -2.57 1.77 -15.15
C THR A 125 -1.58 0.60 -15.09
N ASN A 126 -1.94 -0.52 -15.74
CA ASN A 126 -1.19 -1.79 -15.78
C ASN A 126 -0.94 -2.43 -14.40
N SER A 127 -1.73 -2.11 -13.40
CA SER A 127 -1.64 -2.76 -12.08
C SER A 127 -2.42 -4.07 -12.06
N VAL A 128 -2.10 -4.93 -11.10
CA VAL A 128 -2.70 -6.26 -10.96
C VAL A 128 -3.26 -6.42 -9.57
N PHE A 129 -4.53 -6.84 -9.49
CA PHE A 129 -5.19 -7.30 -8.28
C PHE A 129 -5.40 -8.82 -8.42
N ALA A 130 -4.47 -9.62 -7.94
CA ALA A 130 -4.53 -11.07 -8.06
C ALA A 130 -4.99 -11.70 -6.74
N ASP A 131 -6.05 -12.50 -6.79
CA ASP A 131 -6.64 -13.20 -5.65
C ASP A 131 -7.00 -12.27 -4.47
N CYS A 132 -7.39 -11.02 -4.76
CA CYS A 132 -7.74 -10.03 -3.73
C CYS A 132 -9.25 -10.05 -3.43
N ASN A 133 -9.60 -9.70 -2.19
CA ASN A 133 -10.98 -9.40 -1.80
C ASN A 133 -11.17 -7.87 -1.75
N LEU A 134 -12.03 -7.37 -2.63
CA LEU A 134 -12.31 -5.94 -2.85
C LEU A 134 -13.73 -5.54 -2.40
N ASP A 135 -14.28 -6.24 -1.41
CA ASP A 135 -15.61 -5.97 -0.86
C ASP A 135 -15.70 -4.52 -0.36
N ASP A 136 -16.71 -3.77 -0.85
CA ASP A 136 -16.88 -2.34 -0.57
C ASP A 136 -15.68 -1.43 -0.93
N ALA A 137 -14.70 -1.91 -1.69
CA ALA A 137 -13.62 -1.06 -2.18
C ALA A 137 -14.15 -0.01 -3.18
N VAL A 138 -13.69 1.23 -3.03
CA VAL A 138 -14.19 2.37 -3.81
C VAL A 138 -13.26 2.68 -4.98
N PHE A 139 -13.81 2.60 -6.21
CA PHE A 139 -13.15 3.01 -7.45
C PHE A 139 -14.02 4.07 -8.14
N GLN A 140 -13.83 5.33 -7.79
CA GLN A 140 -14.53 6.44 -8.41
C GLN A 140 -13.54 7.40 -9.05
N GLN A 141 -13.80 7.83 -10.30
CA GLN A 141 -12.92 8.73 -11.07
C GLN A 141 -11.48 8.20 -11.24
N SER A 142 -11.31 6.88 -11.17
CA SER A 142 -9.99 6.23 -11.23
C SER A 142 -9.59 5.89 -12.66
N VAL A 143 -8.28 5.85 -12.92
CA VAL A 143 -7.71 5.37 -14.18
C VAL A 143 -7.32 3.91 -14.01
N LEU A 144 -8.15 3.02 -14.57
CA LEU A 144 -8.02 1.57 -14.49
C LEU A 144 -7.59 0.96 -15.84
N THR A 145 -6.87 1.72 -16.66
CA THR A 145 -6.42 1.26 -17.98
C THR A 145 -5.51 0.05 -17.85
N ASN A 146 -5.86 -1.05 -18.51
CA ASN A 146 -5.16 -2.34 -18.48
C ASN A 146 -4.95 -2.92 -17.06
N VAL A 147 -5.81 -2.61 -16.11
CA VAL A 147 -5.78 -3.25 -14.79
C VAL A 147 -6.34 -4.66 -14.91
N ASP A 148 -5.71 -5.61 -14.24
CA ASP A 148 -6.17 -7.00 -14.18
C ASP A 148 -6.85 -7.26 -12.82
N PHE A 149 -8.15 -7.61 -12.88
CA PHE A 149 -8.98 -8.01 -11.74
C PHE A 149 -9.45 -9.47 -11.86
N GLU A 150 -9.03 -10.22 -12.88
CA GLU A 150 -9.61 -11.50 -13.29
C GLU A 150 -9.79 -12.50 -12.13
N THR A 151 -8.80 -12.57 -11.22
CA THR A 151 -8.84 -13.53 -10.11
C THR A 151 -9.34 -12.93 -8.80
N SER A 152 -9.67 -11.65 -8.79
CA SER A 152 -10.17 -10.96 -7.59
C SER A 152 -11.69 -11.08 -7.45
N SER A 153 -12.18 -10.81 -6.24
CA SER A 153 -13.60 -10.97 -5.90
C SER A 153 -14.20 -9.73 -5.26
N ASN A 154 -15.54 -9.64 -5.35
CA ASN A 154 -16.36 -8.64 -4.67
C ASN A 154 -16.09 -7.18 -5.09
N TYR A 155 -15.45 -6.93 -6.21
CA TYR A 155 -15.27 -5.56 -6.70
C TYR A 155 -16.55 -5.05 -7.38
N VAL A 156 -16.80 -3.75 -7.23
CA VAL A 156 -17.85 -3.02 -7.94
C VAL A 156 -17.22 -1.84 -8.65
N ILE A 157 -17.20 -1.88 -9.99
CA ILE A 157 -16.58 -0.85 -10.82
C ILE A 157 -17.59 -0.35 -11.84
N ASP A 158 -17.94 0.94 -11.76
CA ASP A 158 -18.78 1.61 -12.75
C ASP A 158 -17.92 2.13 -13.91
N PRO A 159 -18.07 1.57 -15.14
CA PRO A 159 -17.28 2.01 -16.29
C PRO A 159 -17.60 3.42 -16.75
N ASN A 160 -18.74 4.00 -16.34
CA ASN A 160 -19.08 5.39 -16.64
C ASN A 160 -18.34 6.39 -15.75
N GLN A 161 -17.89 5.96 -14.59
CA GLN A 161 -17.17 6.81 -13.65
C GLN A 161 -15.65 6.58 -13.68
N ASN A 162 -15.18 5.54 -14.38
CA ASN A 162 -13.78 5.14 -14.40
C ASN A 162 -13.25 4.96 -15.82
N LYS A 163 -11.96 5.14 -16.02
CA LYS A 163 -11.30 4.83 -17.31
C LYS A 163 -10.86 3.37 -17.30
N VAL A 164 -11.66 2.50 -17.93
CA VAL A 164 -11.49 1.02 -17.88
C VAL A 164 -10.96 0.41 -19.18
N LYS A 165 -10.38 1.20 -20.08
CA LYS A 165 -9.87 0.68 -21.36
C LYS A 165 -8.85 -0.43 -21.14
N GLY A 166 -9.12 -1.63 -21.68
CA GLY A 166 -8.24 -2.78 -21.57
C GLY A 166 -8.19 -3.44 -20.18
N ALA A 167 -9.03 -3.02 -19.24
CA ALA A 167 -9.15 -3.71 -17.96
C ALA A 167 -9.75 -5.12 -18.15
N ILE A 168 -9.30 -6.06 -17.34
CA ILE A 168 -9.75 -7.46 -17.33
C ILE A 168 -10.53 -7.71 -16.04
N PHE A 169 -11.75 -8.28 -16.20
CA PHE A 169 -12.68 -8.54 -15.10
C PHE A 169 -13.04 -10.02 -15.01
#